data_0514431af2db0f2e7b30a2a6c9706c00
#
_entry.id   0514431af2db0f2e7b30a2a6c9706c00
#
_cell.length_a   1.000
_cell.length_b   1.000
_cell.length_c   1.000
_cell.angle_alpha   90.00
_cell.angle_beta   90.00
_cell.angle_gamma   90.00
#
_symmetry.space_group_name_H-M   'P 1'
#
loop_
_entity.id
_entity.type
_entity.pdbx_description
1 polymer ?
#
loop_
_entity_poly.entity_id
_entity_poly.type
_entity_poly.pdbx_seq_one_letter_code
_entity_poly.pdbx_strand_id
1 'polypeptide(L)'
;MISRQWRGLSRPERAHDYEAHLLTETFPALHKLTGFEGASILRRKVADGVEFLIVTEWASIESIRAFAGANVETAVVPENVHAMMIEYDRVVRHYEVVDRQ
;
A
#
# COMPACT_ATOMS: atom_id res chain seq x y z
N MET A 1 -7.85 2.67 15.39
CA MET A 1 -7.65 2.47 13.94
C MET A 1 -6.23 2.85 13.57
N ILE A 2 -5.61 2.06 12.72
CA ILE A 2 -4.24 2.27 12.25
C ILE A 2 -4.27 2.58 10.76
N SER A 3 -3.54 3.61 10.35
CA SER A 3 -3.28 3.93 8.94
C SER A 3 -1.90 3.39 8.59
N ARG A 4 -1.84 2.49 7.62
CA ARG A 4 -0.60 1.92 7.10
C ARG A 4 -0.30 2.58 5.76
N GLN A 5 0.89 3.16 5.62
CA GLN A 5 1.24 3.95 4.45
C GLN A 5 2.51 3.43 3.79
N TRP A 6 2.44 3.26 2.48
CA TRP A 6 3.56 2.83 1.65
C TRP A 6 3.72 3.77 0.46
N ARG A 7 4.96 4.10 0.12
CA ARG A 7 5.27 4.96 -1.01
C ARG A 7 6.06 4.19 -2.05
N GLY A 8 5.67 4.37 -3.32
CA GLY A 8 6.42 3.85 -4.45
C GLY A 8 6.47 4.87 -5.58
N LEU A 9 7.57 4.88 -6.32
CA LEU A 9 7.71 5.69 -7.53
C LEU A 9 7.69 4.77 -8.73
N SER A 10 6.58 4.79 -9.48
CA SER A 10 6.44 3.92 -10.64
C SER A 10 7.05 4.54 -11.89
N ARG A 11 7.46 3.68 -12.81
CA ARG A 11 7.76 4.10 -14.16
C ARG A 11 6.52 4.72 -14.78
N PRO A 12 6.64 5.81 -15.58
CA PRO A 12 5.44 6.47 -16.13
C PRO A 12 4.56 5.53 -16.93
N GLU A 13 5.16 4.65 -17.74
CA GLU A 13 4.44 3.71 -18.60
C GLU A 13 3.83 2.53 -17.84
N ARG A 14 4.17 2.36 -16.56
CA ARG A 14 3.69 1.25 -15.75
C ARG A 14 2.69 1.68 -14.67
N ALA A 15 2.35 2.98 -14.60
CA ALA A 15 1.46 3.49 -13.55
C ALA A 15 0.07 2.84 -13.60
N HIS A 16 -0.51 2.70 -14.80
CA HIS A 16 -1.82 2.05 -14.94
C HIS A 16 -1.77 0.56 -14.61
N ASP A 17 -0.66 -0.11 -14.93
CA ASP A 17 -0.48 -1.52 -14.59
C ASP A 17 -0.46 -1.71 -13.07
N TYR A 18 0.20 -0.80 -12.36
CA TYR A 18 0.23 -0.86 -10.91
C TYR A 18 -1.13 -0.61 -10.29
N GLU A 19 -1.88 0.38 -10.79
CA GLU A 19 -3.25 0.63 -10.33
C GLU A 19 -4.13 -0.59 -10.55
N ALA A 20 -4.03 -1.20 -11.73
CA ALA A 20 -4.80 -2.41 -12.05
C ALA A 20 -4.44 -3.56 -11.10
N HIS A 21 -3.16 -3.72 -10.77
CA HIS A 21 -2.71 -4.73 -9.82
C HIS A 21 -3.36 -4.53 -8.44
N LEU A 22 -3.38 -3.29 -7.95
CA LEU A 22 -4.02 -2.99 -6.66
C LEU A 22 -5.51 -3.31 -6.67
N LEU A 23 -6.20 -2.90 -7.72
CA LEU A 23 -7.65 -3.03 -7.81
C LEU A 23 -8.11 -4.46 -8.07
N THR A 24 -7.34 -5.26 -8.79
CA THR A 24 -7.74 -6.61 -9.17
C THR A 24 -7.15 -7.70 -8.29
N GLU A 25 -6.04 -7.45 -7.62
CA GLU A 25 -5.34 -8.47 -6.83
C GLU A 25 -5.19 -8.08 -5.37
N THR A 26 -4.53 -6.96 -5.09
CA THR A 26 -4.17 -6.59 -3.72
C THR A 26 -5.41 -6.28 -2.87
N PHE A 27 -6.23 -5.33 -3.31
CA PHE A 27 -7.38 -4.89 -2.50
C PHE A 27 -8.43 -5.99 -2.32
N PRO A 28 -8.78 -6.78 -3.34
CA PRO A 28 -9.69 -7.90 -3.11
C PRO A 28 -9.18 -8.89 -2.06
N ALA A 29 -7.88 -9.16 -2.04
CA ALA A 29 -7.28 -10.02 -1.04
C ALA A 29 -7.36 -9.41 0.36
N LEU A 30 -7.11 -8.09 0.48
CA LEU A 30 -7.19 -7.38 1.76
C LEU A 30 -8.61 -7.40 2.33
N HIS A 31 -9.63 -7.26 1.48
CA HIS A 31 -11.02 -7.27 1.92
C HIS A 31 -11.44 -8.58 2.60
N LYS A 32 -10.70 -9.65 2.38
CA LYS A 32 -10.96 -10.94 3.03
C LYS A 32 -10.37 -11.03 4.43
N LEU A 33 -9.53 -10.08 4.82
CA LEU A 33 -8.83 -10.13 6.10
C LEU A 33 -9.64 -9.44 7.20
N THR A 34 -9.74 -10.10 8.34
CA THR A 34 -10.39 -9.51 9.51
C THR A 34 -9.62 -8.28 9.97
N GLY A 35 -10.35 -7.19 10.22
CA GLY A 35 -9.76 -5.94 10.68
C GLY A 35 -9.32 -4.99 9.59
N PHE A 36 -9.35 -5.41 8.33
CA PHE A 36 -9.13 -4.48 7.22
C PHE A 36 -10.36 -3.56 7.09
N GLU A 37 -10.14 -2.24 7.03
CA GLU A 37 -11.22 -1.27 7.06
C GLU A 37 -11.32 -0.39 5.82
N GLY A 38 -10.29 -0.31 5.02
CA GLY A 38 -10.35 0.47 3.79
C GLY A 38 -8.98 0.71 3.18
N ALA A 39 -8.99 1.24 1.95
CA ALA A 39 -7.79 1.54 1.20
C ALA A 39 -8.01 2.75 0.31
N SER A 40 -6.91 3.48 0.06
CA SER A 40 -6.90 4.59 -0.88
C SER A 40 -5.63 4.54 -1.72
N ILE A 41 -5.77 4.88 -2.99
CA ILE A 41 -4.65 5.09 -3.90
C ILE A 41 -4.52 6.59 -4.11
N LEU A 42 -3.41 7.17 -3.65
CA LEU A 42 -3.08 8.55 -3.95
C LEU A 42 -1.91 8.56 -4.91
N ARG A 43 -1.96 9.43 -5.90
CA ARG A 43 -0.85 9.52 -6.84
C ARG A 43 -0.63 10.97 -7.30
N ARG A 44 0.60 11.24 -7.70
CA ARG A 44 0.94 12.50 -8.36
C ARG A 44 2.05 12.27 -9.38
N LYS A 45 2.04 13.05 -10.45
CA LYS A 45 3.13 13.04 -11.42
C LYS A 45 4.32 13.80 -10.84
N VAL A 46 5.50 13.22 -11.02
CA VAL A 46 6.76 13.85 -10.67
C VAL A 46 7.70 13.78 -11.89
N ALA A 47 8.89 14.36 -11.79
CA ALA A 47 9.81 14.44 -12.93
C ALA A 47 10.12 13.07 -13.54
N ASP A 48 10.34 12.06 -12.71
CA ASP A 48 10.82 10.74 -13.16
C ASP A 48 9.73 9.71 -13.36
N GLY A 49 8.50 9.98 -12.95
CA GLY A 49 7.44 8.99 -13.04
C GLY A 49 6.18 9.40 -12.30
N VAL A 50 5.52 8.42 -11.69
CA VAL A 50 4.31 8.63 -10.91
C VAL A 50 4.56 8.16 -9.48
N GLU A 51 4.45 9.08 -8.53
CA GLU A 51 4.57 8.75 -7.12
C GLU A 51 3.22 8.28 -6.60
N PHE A 52 3.22 7.10 -6.00
CA PHE A 52 2.04 6.55 -5.32
C PHE A 52 2.21 6.58 -3.82
N LEU A 53 1.16 6.94 -3.13
CA LEU A 53 1.02 6.73 -1.69
C LEU A 53 -0.18 5.83 -1.50
N ILE A 54 0.06 4.63 -1.01
CA ILE A 54 -0.99 3.64 -0.76
C ILE A 54 -1.29 3.65 0.73
N VAL A 55 -2.54 3.98 1.04
CA VAL A 55 -3.00 4.08 2.42
C VAL A 55 -4.02 2.99 2.67
N THR A 56 -3.73 2.12 3.64
CA THR A 56 -4.68 1.11 4.08
C THR A 56 -5.02 1.35 5.54
N GLU A 57 -6.26 1.06 5.91
CA GLU A 57 -6.75 1.31 7.26
C GLU A 57 -7.16 -0.01 7.91
N TRP A 58 -6.80 -0.14 9.19
CA TRP A 58 -6.93 -1.40 9.93
C TRP A 58 -7.42 -1.14 11.34
N ALA A 59 -8.15 -2.09 11.89
CA ALA A 59 -8.65 -1.99 13.26
C ALA A 59 -7.51 -1.93 14.28
N SER A 60 -6.43 -2.66 14.03
CA SER A 60 -5.30 -2.75 14.96
C SER A 60 -4.03 -3.21 14.24
N ILE A 61 -2.89 -3.06 14.92
CA ILE A 61 -1.62 -3.63 14.44
C ILE A 61 -1.71 -5.15 14.31
N GLU A 62 -2.41 -5.81 15.23
CA GLU A 62 -2.56 -7.26 15.17
C GLU A 62 -3.23 -7.74 13.88
N SER A 63 -4.24 -7.00 13.41
CA SER A 63 -4.91 -7.37 12.17
C SER A 63 -3.99 -7.26 10.95
N ILE A 64 -2.99 -6.40 10.99
CA ILE A 64 -2.03 -6.24 9.90
C ILE A 64 -1.12 -7.46 9.75
N ARG A 65 -0.88 -8.21 10.84
CA ARG A 65 0.01 -9.38 10.81
C ARG A 65 -0.45 -10.46 9.85
N ALA A 66 -1.75 -10.58 9.63
CA ALA A 66 -2.29 -11.54 8.66
C ALA A 66 -1.84 -11.22 7.23
N PHE A 67 -1.55 -9.95 6.95
CA PHE A 67 -1.08 -9.49 5.65
C PHE A 67 0.44 -9.37 5.58
N ALA A 68 1.05 -8.74 6.57
CA ALA A 68 2.46 -8.37 6.53
C ALA A 68 3.40 -9.34 7.26
N GLY A 69 2.85 -10.27 8.02
CA GLY A 69 3.64 -11.22 8.82
C GLY A 69 4.07 -10.62 10.16
N ALA A 70 5.00 -11.30 10.84
CA ALA A 70 5.41 -10.94 12.18
C ALA A 70 6.08 -9.56 12.24
N ASN A 71 6.86 -9.20 11.24
CA ASN A 71 7.44 -7.86 11.12
C ASN A 71 6.51 -6.97 10.32
N VAL A 72 5.57 -6.34 11.02
CA VAL A 72 4.52 -5.54 10.38
C VAL A 72 5.05 -4.31 9.65
N GLU A 73 6.26 -3.85 9.96
CA GLU A 73 6.84 -2.69 9.29
C GLU A 73 7.41 -3.00 7.91
N THR A 74 7.61 -4.26 7.58
CA THR A 74 8.11 -4.66 6.28
C THR A 74 7.03 -4.45 5.22
N ALA A 75 7.40 -3.78 4.13
CA ALA A 75 6.49 -3.60 2.99
C ALA A 75 6.24 -4.95 2.31
N VAL A 76 4.98 -5.15 1.88
CA VAL A 76 4.61 -6.33 1.10
C VAL A 76 4.60 -5.91 -0.37
N VAL A 77 5.68 -6.23 -1.09
CA VAL A 77 5.84 -5.82 -2.49
C VAL A 77 6.05 -7.08 -3.34
N PRO A 78 5.00 -7.53 -4.05
CA PRO A 78 5.12 -8.68 -4.93
C PRO A 78 6.17 -8.48 -6.01
N GLU A 79 6.75 -9.57 -6.48
CA GLU A 79 7.84 -9.49 -7.45
C GLU A 79 7.47 -8.75 -8.73
N ASN A 80 6.25 -8.97 -9.23
CA ASN A 80 5.79 -8.28 -10.44
C ASN A 80 5.68 -6.76 -10.26
N VAL A 81 5.50 -6.28 -9.03
CA VAL A 81 5.47 -4.85 -8.73
C VAL A 81 6.87 -4.24 -8.78
N HIS A 82 7.91 -5.02 -8.44
CA HIS A 82 9.29 -4.53 -8.51
C HIS A 82 9.62 -3.99 -9.91
N ALA A 83 9.20 -4.70 -10.95
CA ALA A 83 9.48 -4.29 -12.34
C ALA A 83 8.74 -3.02 -12.76
N MET A 84 7.67 -2.66 -12.07
CA MET A 84 6.87 -1.46 -12.34
C MET A 84 7.46 -0.23 -11.68
N MET A 85 8.32 -0.39 -10.67
CA MET A 85 8.83 0.69 -9.82
C MET A 85 10.24 1.11 -10.20
N ILE A 86 10.50 2.41 -10.10
CA ILE A 86 11.86 2.97 -10.16
C ILE A 86 12.50 2.80 -8.79
N GLU A 87 11.74 3.15 -7.75
CA GLU A 87 12.12 2.96 -6.35
C GLU A 87 10.87 2.82 -5.50
N TYR A 88 11.00 2.25 -4.31
CA TYR A 88 9.87 2.13 -3.40
C TYR A 88 10.39 1.91 -1.98
N ASP A 89 9.54 2.22 -1.01
CA ASP A 89 9.84 2.01 0.39
C ASP A 89 9.84 0.53 0.74
N ARG A 90 10.88 0.07 1.43
CA ARG A 90 10.97 -1.30 1.93
C ARG A 90 10.32 -1.44 3.30
N VAL A 91 10.11 -0.32 3.96
CA VAL A 91 9.49 -0.22 5.28
C VAL A 91 8.31 0.73 5.17
N VAL A 92 7.19 0.33 5.74
CA VAL A 92 5.99 1.16 5.76
C VAL A 92 5.93 1.99 7.04
N ARG A 93 5.03 2.98 7.07
CA ARG A 93 4.76 3.78 8.27
C ARG A 93 3.36 3.45 8.76
N HIS A 94 3.24 3.28 10.06
CA HIS A 94 1.95 3.12 10.72
C HIS A 94 1.66 4.34 11.57
N TYR A 95 0.44 4.83 11.47
CA TYR A 95 -0.03 5.98 12.24
C TYR A 95 -1.33 5.62 12.95
N GLU A 96 -1.46 6.05 14.20
CA GLU A 96 -2.74 6.01 14.87
C GLU A 96 -3.64 7.08 14.26
N VAL A 97 -4.87 6.71 13.93
CA VAL A 97 -5.85 7.70 13.47
C VAL A 97 -6.51 8.28 14.73
N VAL A 98 -6.15 9.51 15.03
CA VAL A 98 -6.63 10.19 16.25
C VAL A 98 -8.04 10.71 16.04
N ASP A 99 -8.34 11.21 14.86
CA ASP A 99 -9.62 11.78 14.53
C ASP A 99 -9.88 11.72 13.03
N ARG A 100 -11.14 11.66 12.69
CA ARG A 100 -11.60 11.61 11.30
C ARG A 100 -12.86 12.45 11.21
N GLN A 101 -12.80 13.48 10.39
CA GLN A 101 -13.95 14.39 10.19
C GLN A 101 -14.84 13.94 9.05
#